data_716251342deadfb3493e9c57c59cf6ad
#
_entry.id   716251342deadfb3493e9c57c59cf6ad
#
_cell.length_a   1.000
_cell.length_b   1.000
_cell.length_c   1.000
_cell.angle_alpha   90.00
_cell.angle_beta   90.00
_cell.angle_gamma   90.00
#
_symmetry.space_group_name_H-M   'P 1'
#
loop_
_entity.id
_entity.type
_entity.pdbx_description
1 polymer ?
#
loop_
_entity_poly.entity_id
_entity_poly.type
_entity_poly.pdbx_seq_one_letter_code
_entity_poly.pdbx_strand_id
1 'polypeptide(L)'
;MTRLTRVAHRAPMRLLPMQPPGVAAAGAAACALGSYGGGLLGGDVVDLHVSAECGAVLALTTQASTKIYKAKADGVPTQQRLTAKVAAGALLVVAPDPLVPFAQSAYVGLQRYALEPGASLVAVDWVGSGRVSSGERWAHSSFSTRTELSWAAAGGGSAASPGSGGVAAGGGSAAAVGGDGAAAGSADAATGGGAAEASRPWLVEAVQLVGGPGSELAFDLGETRRDAYATVVLVGSQAAPVVSRFYSAAAALALRRMRSAGGMRGAAAAPPPDTR
;
A
#
# COMPACT_ATOMS: atom_id res chain seq x y z
N MET A 1 -24.91 0.44 -6.01
CA MET A 1 -23.77 0.81 -6.87
C MET A 1 -22.97 1.90 -6.16
N THR A 2 -21.69 1.68 -5.89
CA THR A 2 -20.82 2.67 -5.26
C THR A 2 -20.41 3.74 -6.26
N ARG A 3 -20.31 4.97 -5.80
CA ARG A 3 -19.80 6.10 -6.59
C ARG A 3 -18.86 6.97 -5.74
N LEU A 4 -17.91 7.62 -6.38
CA LEU A 4 -17.07 8.63 -5.74
C LEU A 4 -17.90 9.92 -5.62
N THR A 5 -18.11 10.38 -4.40
CA THR A 5 -18.88 11.60 -4.12
C THR A 5 -18.01 12.84 -4.00
N ARG A 6 -16.77 12.64 -3.59
CA ARG A 6 -15.78 13.70 -3.48
C ARG A 6 -14.41 13.17 -3.90
N VAL A 7 -13.77 13.87 -4.82
CA VAL A 7 -12.37 13.63 -5.20
C VAL A 7 -11.69 14.98 -5.28
N ALA A 8 -10.67 15.17 -4.47
CA ALA A 8 -9.87 16.40 -4.48
C ALA A 8 -8.39 16.03 -4.33
N HIS A 9 -7.55 16.72 -5.07
CA HIS A 9 -6.10 16.49 -5.01
C HIS A 9 -5.33 17.77 -5.32
N ARG A 10 -4.08 17.80 -4.88
CA ARG A 10 -3.09 18.81 -5.26
C ARG A 10 -1.72 18.18 -5.49
N ALA A 11 -0.85 18.86 -6.18
CA ALA A 11 0.51 18.41 -6.39
C ALA A 11 1.21 18.07 -5.04
N PRO A 12 2.07 17.02 -5.03
CA PRO A 12 2.53 16.22 -6.16
C PRO A 12 1.58 15.09 -6.58
N MET A 13 0.45 14.88 -5.88
CA MET A 13 -0.49 13.78 -6.15
C MET A 13 -1.56 14.17 -7.18
N ARG A 14 -1.98 13.16 -7.96
CA ARG A 14 -3.18 13.17 -8.79
C ARG A 14 -4.09 12.01 -8.42
N LEU A 15 -5.37 12.27 -8.39
CA LEU A 15 -6.41 11.25 -8.23
C LEU A 15 -7.20 11.15 -9.54
N LEU A 16 -7.28 9.94 -10.09
CA LEU A 16 -7.92 9.65 -11.36
C LEU A 16 -9.07 8.68 -11.13
N PRO A 17 -10.33 9.15 -11.04
CA PRO A 17 -11.48 8.27 -11.02
C PRO A 17 -11.48 7.36 -12.25
N MET A 18 -11.77 6.09 -12.03
CA MET A 18 -11.81 5.07 -13.08
C MET A 18 -13.08 4.25 -12.96
N GLN A 19 -13.57 3.74 -14.07
CA GLN A 19 -14.66 2.79 -14.12
C GLN A 19 -14.35 1.63 -15.08
N PRO A 20 -13.37 0.78 -14.75
CA PRO A 20 -13.12 -0.43 -15.54
C PRO A 20 -14.40 -1.29 -15.59
N PRO A 21 -14.70 -1.94 -16.71
CA PRO A 21 -15.95 -2.72 -16.87
C PRO A 21 -16.19 -3.72 -15.73
N GLY A 22 -15.15 -4.43 -15.27
CA GLY A 22 -15.26 -5.38 -14.16
C GLY A 22 -15.59 -4.73 -12.82
N VAL A 23 -15.04 -3.54 -12.54
CA VAL A 23 -15.32 -2.77 -11.33
C VAL A 23 -16.75 -2.23 -11.35
N ALA A 24 -17.18 -1.70 -12.49
CA ALA A 24 -18.53 -1.22 -12.66
C ALA A 24 -19.56 -2.37 -12.51
N ALA A 25 -19.31 -3.54 -13.12
CA ALA A 25 -20.16 -4.72 -13.00
C ALA A 25 -20.26 -5.24 -11.55
N ALA A 26 -19.20 -5.08 -10.75
CA ALA A 26 -19.21 -5.40 -9.32
C ALA A 26 -19.91 -4.33 -8.46
N GLY A 27 -20.46 -3.27 -9.04
CA GLY A 27 -21.07 -2.16 -8.30
C GLY A 27 -20.09 -1.34 -7.48
N ALA A 28 -18.80 -1.43 -7.80
CA ALA A 28 -17.70 -0.77 -7.10
C ALA A 28 -17.32 0.57 -7.74
N ALA A 29 -16.55 1.37 -7.03
CA ALA A 29 -15.85 2.54 -7.54
C ALA A 29 -14.35 2.28 -7.52
N ALA A 30 -13.61 2.91 -8.43
CA ALA A 30 -12.15 2.84 -8.46
C ALA A 30 -11.52 4.22 -8.65
N CYS A 31 -10.34 4.38 -8.07
CA CYS A 31 -9.52 5.56 -8.24
C CYS A 31 -8.04 5.16 -8.37
N ALA A 32 -7.36 5.67 -9.40
CA ALA A 32 -5.93 5.52 -9.50
C ALA A 32 -5.21 6.75 -8.92
N LEU A 33 -4.16 6.47 -8.17
CA LEU A 33 -3.23 7.47 -7.67
C LEU A 33 -2.09 7.60 -8.68
N GLY A 34 -1.74 8.83 -9.01
CA GLY A 34 -0.60 9.16 -9.84
C GLY A 34 0.19 10.30 -9.19
N SER A 35 1.38 10.54 -9.68
CA SER A 35 2.18 11.70 -9.29
C SER A 35 2.51 12.54 -10.52
N TYR A 36 2.64 13.86 -10.33
CA TYR A 36 3.20 14.72 -11.37
C TYR A 36 4.69 14.39 -11.50
N GLY A 37 5.15 14.13 -12.72
CA GLY A 37 6.55 13.74 -12.98
C GLY A 37 6.87 12.26 -12.78
N GLY A 38 5.86 11.41 -12.53
CA GLY A 38 6.01 9.93 -12.48
C GLY A 38 6.69 9.39 -11.23
N GLY A 39 6.78 10.17 -10.16
CA GLY A 39 7.36 9.76 -8.88
C GLY A 39 7.32 10.89 -7.85
N LEU A 40 7.92 10.64 -6.69
CA LEU A 40 8.01 11.57 -5.57
C LEU A 40 9.46 12.02 -5.40
N LEU A 41 9.67 13.31 -5.28
CA LEU A 41 10.99 13.92 -5.06
C LEU A 41 11.38 13.85 -3.59
N GLY A 42 12.67 13.90 -3.30
CA GLY A 42 13.17 13.97 -1.93
C GLY A 42 12.54 15.13 -1.16
N GLY A 43 11.96 14.83 0.00
CA GLY A 43 11.25 15.78 0.85
C GLY A 43 9.79 16.05 0.47
N ASP A 44 9.24 15.43 -0.59
CA ASP A 44 7.81 15.51 -0.86
C ASP A 44 7.01 14.88 0.29
N VAL A 45 5.89 15.52 0.62
CA VAL A 45 4.93 15.02 1.61
C VAL A 45 3.58 14.84 0.91
N VAL A 46 3.04 13.62 1.02
CA VAL A 46 1.75 13.24 0.46
C VAL A 46 0.85 12.72 1.57
N ASP A 47 -0.28 13.37 1.79
CA ASP A 47 -1.31 12.92 2.71
C ASP A 47 -2.57 12.53 1.91
N LEU A 48 -2.99 11.27 2.05
CA LEU A 48 -4.18 10.72 1.41
C LEU A 48 -5.22 10.36 2.46
N HIS A 49 -6.41 10.94 2.34
CA HIS A 49 -7.56 10.62 3.18
C HIS A 49 -8.62 9.89 2.37
N VAL A 50 -9.12 8.80 2.93
CA VAL A 50 -10.11 7.93 2.29
C VAL A 50 -11.27 7.69 3.25
N SER A 51 -12.51 7.80 2.75
CA SER A 51 -13.70 7.40 3.48
C SER A 51 -14.53 6.48 2.59
N ALA A 52 -14.74 5.25 3.05
CA ALA A 52 -15.64 4.29 2.44
C ALA A 52 -16.88 4.18 3.33
N GLU A 53 -17.99 4.76 2.87
CA GLU A 53 -19.25 4.78 3.59
C GLU A 53 -19.91 3.40 3.62
N CYS A 54 -20.94 3.24 4.44
CA CYS A 54 -21.62 1.97 4.69
C CYS A 54 -21.99 1.25 3.37
N GLY A 55 -21.58 0.00 3.24
CA GLY A 55 -21.80 -0.83 2.06
C GLY A 55 -21.07 -0.41 0.78
N ALA A 56 -20.17 0.57 0.85
CA ALA A 56 -19.37 1.01 -0.29
C ALA A 56 -18.29 -0.02 -0.64
N VAL A 57 -18.02 -0.18 -1.93
CA VAL A 57 -16.89 -0.96 -2.45
C VAL A 57 -15.96 -0.02 -3.22
N LEU A 58 -14.79 0.26 -2.66
CA LEU A 58 -13.81 1.18 -3.25
C LEU A 58 -12.48 0.48 -3.49
N ALA A 59 -11.98 0.60 -4.72
CA ALA A 59 -10.64 0.16 -5.08
C ALA A 59 -9.72 1.37 -5.32
N LEU A 60 -8.59 1.37 -4.64
CA LEU A 60 -7.48 2.29 -4.86
C LEU A 60 -6.31 1.54 -5.46
N THR A 61 -5.75 2.08 -6.53
CA THR A 61 -4.56 1.54 -7.19
C THR A 61 -3.65 2.70 -7.56
N THR A 62 -2.58 2.43 -8.27
CA THR A 62 -1.74 3.48 -8.89
C THR A 62 -1.81 3.36 -10.41
N GLN A 63 -1.44 4.42 -11.11
CA GLN A 63 -1.37 4.41 -12.57
C GLN A 63 -0.18 3.59 -13.09
N ALA A 64 0.89 3.54 -12.29
CA ALA A 64 2.12 2.78 -12.50
C ALA A 64 2.91 2.74 -11.19
N SER A 65 4.04 2.05 -11.17
CA SER A 65 4.95 2.04 -10.02
C SER A 65 5.35 3.46 -9.60
N THR A 66 5.30 3.72 -8.29
CA THR A 66 5.68 5.02 -7.74
C THR A 66 7.19 5.04 -7.49
N LYS A 67 7.89 5.86 -8.24
CA LYS A 67 9.34 6.06 -8.08
C LYS A 67 9.60 6.99 -6.91
N ILE A 68 10.54 6.61 -6.05
CA ILE A 68 11.04 7.48 -4.99
C ILE A 68 12.44 7.96 -5.43
N TYR A 69 12.52 9.23 -5.77
CA TYR A 69 13.76 9.80 -6.26
C TYR A 69 14.77 10.01 -5.13
N LYS A 70 16.03 10.20 -5.48
CA LYS A 70 17.14 10.48 -4.56
C LYS A 70 16.76 11.57 -3.56
N ALA A 71 17.12 11.38 -2.30
CA ALA A 71 16.97 12.40 -1.26
C ALA A 71 17.77 13.67 -1.61
N LYS A 72 17.27 14.82 -1.17
CA LYS A 72 18.01 16.09 -1.25
C LYS A 72 19.21 16.07 -0.30
N ALA A 73 20.07 17.09 -0.43
CA ALA A 73 21.28 17.21 0.41
C ALA A 73 20.96 17.36 1.92
N ASP A 74 19.77 17.85 2.26
CA ASP A 74 19.28 17.97 3.63
C ASP A 74 18.86 16.63 4.26
N GLY A 75 18.81 15.57 3.45
CA GLY A 75 18.45 14.22 3.89
C GLY A 75 16.99 14.04 4.30
N VAL A 76 16.12 15.03 4.08
CA VAL A 76 14.69 14.93 4.43
C VAL A 76 14.03 13.81 3.63
N PRO A 77 13.43 12.81 4.28
CA PRO A 77 12.80 11.71 3.57
C PRO A 77 11.52 12.16 2.86
N THR A 78 11.23 11.50 1.74
CA THR A 78 9.91 11.54 1.13
C THR A 78 8.91 10.86 2.07
N GLN A 79 7.76 11.49 2.31
CA GLN A 79 6.73 10.97 3.21
C GLN A 79 5.43 10.72 2.47
N GLN A 80 4.84 9.56 2.72
CA GLN A 80 3.49 9.26 2.23
C GLN A 80 2.64 8.72 3.38
N ARG A 81 1.50 9.37 3.63
CA ARG A 81 0.55 8.97 4.67
C ARG A 81 -0.79 8.65 4.03
N LEU A 82 -1.36 7.51 4.38
CA LEU A 82 -2.72 7.12 4.05
C LEU A 82 -3.51 6.99 5.34
N THR A 83 -4.63 7.69 5.43
CA THR A 83 -5.59 7.53 6.52
C THR A 83 -6.94 7.16 5.94
N ALA A 84 -7.45 5.99 6.27
CA ALA A 84 -8.70 5.47 5.77
C ALA A 84 -9.69 5.18 6.89
N LYS A 85 -10.96 5.55 6.66
CA LYS A 85 -12.10 5.13 7.46
C LYS A 85 -12.97 4.21 6.63
N VAL A 86 -13.30 3.04 7.15
CA VAL A 86 -14.09 2.01 6.44
C VAL A 86 -15.29 1.67 7.31
N ALA A 87 -16.47 2.10 6.86
CA ALA A 87 -17.72 1.90 7.59
C ALA A 87 -18.21 0.45 7.48
N ALA A 88 -19.19 0.10 8.30
CA ALA A 88 -19.79 -1.23 8.37
C ALA A 88 -20.28 -1.70 6.98
N GLY A 89 -19.98 -2.95 6.63
CA GLY A 89 -20.36 -3.55 5.33
C GLY A 89 -19.61 -2.99 4.12
N ALA A 90 -18.72 -2.02 4.29
CA ALA A 90 -17.87 -1.52 3.21
C ALA A 90 -16.66 -2.43 2.96
N LEU A 91 -16.17 -2.42 1.73
CA LEU A 91 -14.91 -3.03 1.32
C LEU A 91 -13.99 -1.94 0.75
N LEU A 92 -12.83 -1.77 1.37
CA LEU A 92 -11.74 -0.98 0.81
C LEU A 92 -10.65 -1.91 0.29
N VAL A 93 -10.29 -1.73 -0.96
CA VAL A 93 -9.15 -2.40 -1.60
C VAL A 93 -8.07 -1.37 -1.89
N VAL A 94 -6.90 -1.51 -1.30
CA VAL A 94 -5.71 -0.69 -1.57
C VAL A 94 -4.67 -1.61 -2.19
N ALA A 95 -4.54 -1.54 -3.50
CA ALA A 95 -3.66 -2.40 -4.29
C ALA A 95 -2.86 -1.55 -5.30
N PRO A 96 -1.86 -0.79 -4.82
CA PRO A 96 -0.99 -0.01 -5.68
C PRO A 96 -0.01 -0.89 -6.45
N ASP A 97 0.59 -0.36 -7.50
CA ASP A 97 1.83 -0.89 -8.05
C ASP A 97 2.99 -0.65 -7.07
N PRO A 98 4.13 -1.35 -7.23
CA PRO A 98 5.21 -1.27 -6.23
C PRO A 98 5.82 0.13 -6.11
N LEU A 99 6.26 0.46 -4.92
CA LEU A 99 7.22 1.53 -4.71
C LEU A 99 8.57 1.11 -5.28
N VAL A 100 9.22 2.02 -5.99
CA VAL A 100 10.55 1.77 -6.58
C VAL A 100 11.52 2.83 -6.06
N PRO A 101 12.21 2.55 -4.92
CA PRO A 101 13.18 3.46 -4.36
C PRO A 101 14.46 3.48 -5.22
N PHE A 102 14.86 4.65 -5.67
CA PHE A 102 16.12 4.83 -6.40
C PHE A 102 17.31 4.85 -5.44
N ALA A 103 18.50 4.69 -5.96
CA ALA A 103 19.72 4.83 -5.19
C ALA A 103 19.73 6.14 -4.39
N GLN A 104 20.14 6.06 -3.12
CA GLN A 104 20.20 7.19 -2.21
C GLN A 104 18.87 7.89 -1.93
N SER A 105 17.72 7.24 -2.17
CA SER A 105 16.43 7.72 -1.73
C SER A 105 16.22 7.47 -0.23
N ALA A 106 15.37 8.29 0.39
CA ALA A 106 14.91 8.10 1.76
C ALA A 106 13.38 8.20 1.76
N TYR A 107 12.69 7.23 2.38
CA TYR A 107 11.23 7.12 2.34
C TYR A 107 10.64 6.70 3.68
N VAL A 108 9.53 7.33 4.04
CA VAL A 108 8.71 6.97 5.19
C VAL A 108 7.25 6.87 4.74
N GLY A 109 6.68 5.68 4.85
CA GLY A 109 5.27 5.39 4.60
C GLY A 109 4.51 5.14 5.89
N LEU A 110 3.29 5.68 6.00
CA LEU A 110 2.38 5.42 7.12
C LEU A 110 0.99 5.17 6.58
N GLN A 111 0.42 4.02 6.88
CA GLN A 111 -0.94 3.65 6.52
C GLN A 111 -1.75 3.40 7.79
N ARG A 112 -2.87 4.09 7.92
CA ARG A 112 -3.80 3.95 9.06
C ARG A 112 -5.19 3.61 8.55
N TYR A 113 -5.74 2.52 9.05
CA TYR A 113 -7.05 2.03 8.70
C TYR A 113 -7.90 1.93 9.97
N ALA A 114 -8.96 2.73 10.05
CA ALA A 114 -9.98 2.64 11.08
C ALA A 114 -11.19 1.88 10.51
N LEU A 115 -11.46 0.69 11.03
CA LEU A 115 -12.47 -0.23 10.54
C LEU A 115 -13.64 -0.27 11.52
N GLU A 116 -14.87 -0.08 11.04
CA GLU A 116 -16.05 -0.39 11.83
C GLU A 116 -16.32 -1.90 11.86
N PRO A 117 -17.05 -2.42 12.88
CA PRO A 117 -17.46 -3.82 12.88
C PRO A 117 -18.21 -4.19 11.59
N GLY A 118 -17.79 -5.29 10.93
CA GLY A 118 -18.34 -5.72 9.65
C GLY A 118 -17.72 -5.05 8.42
N ALA A 119 -16.78 -4.13 8.58
CA ALA A 119 -15.97 -3.61 7.47
C ALA A 119 -14.98 -4.66 6.96
N SER A 120 -14.57 -4.51 5.71
CA SER A 120 -13.57 -5.37 5.07
C SER A 120 -12.45 -4.54 4.43
N LEU A 121 -11.23 -5.07 4.51
CA LEU A 121 -10.02 -4.44 3.96
C LEU A 121 -9.18 -5.46 3.20
N VAL A 122 -8.72 -5.06 2.05
CA VAL A 122 -7.61 -5.69 1.32
C VAL A 122 -6.56 -4.62 1.12
N ALA A 123 -5.40 -4.72 1.78
CA ALA A 123 -4.32 -3.77 1.62
C ALA A 123 -3.03 -4.49 1.23
N VAL A 124 -2.41 -4.00 0.17
CA VAL A 124 -1.11 -4.47 -0.32
C VAL A 124 -0.13 -3.32 -0.21
N ASP A 125 0.97 -3.57 0.49
CA ASP A 125 2.11 -2.67 0.55
C ASP A 125 3.34 -3.42 0.04
N TRP A 126 3.94 -2.95 -1.03
CA TRP A 126 5.07 -3.64 -1.62
C TRP A 126 6.09 -2.69 -2.25
N VAL A 127 7.34 -3.12 -2.19
CA VAL A 127 8.49 -2.36 -2.64
C VAL A 127 9.36 -3.23 -3.54
N GLY A 128 9.80 -2.67 -4.65
CA GLY A 128 10.84 -3.26 -5.49
C GLY A 128 12.23 -2.86 -5.03
N SER A 129 13.24 -3.62 -5.42
CA SER A 129 14.64 -3.39 -5.01
C SER A 129 15.25 -2.11 -5.60
N GLY A 130 14.61 -1.46 -6.55
CA GLY A 130 15.12 -0.27 -7.23
C GLY A 130 15.12 -0.43 -8.76
N ARG A 131 15.99 0.32 -9.44
CA ARG A 131 16.15 0.25 -10.90
C ARG A 131 17.05 -0.93 -11.29
N VAL A 132 16.49 -2.14 -11.25
CA VAL A 132 17.23 -3.38 -11.54
C VAL A 132 17.94 -3.34 -12.90
N SER A 133 17.27 -2.80 -13.94
CA SER A 133 17.86 -2.64 -15.27
C SER A 133 19.07 -1.69 -15.31
N SER A 134 19.18 -0.80 -14.33
CA SER A 134 20.32 0.13 -14.17
C SER A 134 21.33 -0.37 -13.13
N GLY A 135 21.22 -1.61 -12.67
CA GLY A 135 22.12 -2.19 -11.68
C GLY A 135 21.83 -1.76 -10.23
N GLU A 136 20.79 -0.97 -9.98
CA GLU A 136 20.40 -0.56 -8.64
C GLU A 136 19.54 -1.62 -7.97
N ARG A 137 20.05 -2.17 -6.88
CA ARG A 137 19.32 -3.13 -6.03
C ARG A 137 19.52 -2.74 -4.58
N TRP A 138 18.42 -2.42 -3.89
CA TRP A 138 18.40 -2.03 -2.48
C TRP A 138 19.40 -0.91 -2.14
N ALA A 139 19.65 -0.01 -3.10
CA ALA A 139 20.63 1.06 -3.01
C ALA A 139 20.06 2.36 -2.40
N HIS A 140 18.83 2.34 -1.88
CA HIS A 140 18.25 3.45 -1.12
C HIS A 140 19.02 3.68 0.19
N SER A 141 18.97 4.89 0.73
CA SER A 141 19.58 5.19 2.03
C SER A 141 18.72 4.66 3.18
N SER A 142 17.41 4.86 3.12
CA SER A 142 16.47 4.34 4.10
C SER A 142 15.10 4.13 3.49
N PHE A 143 14.40 3.12 3.95
CA PHE A 143 13.01 2.84 3.59
C PHE A 143 12.28 2.32 4.83
N SER A 144 11.20 2.97 5.21
CA SER A 144 10.40 2.57 6.35
C SER A 144 8.92 2.66 5.99
N THR A 145 8.17 1.62 6.27
CA THR A 145 6.71 1.64 6.21
C THR A 145 6.12 1.15 7.52
N ARG A 146 4.94 1.69 7.83
CA ARG A 146 4.17 1.29 9.00
C ARG A 146 2.69 1.25 8.65
N THR A 147 2.04 0.14 8.91
CA THR A 147 0.61 -0.08 8.72
C THR A 147 -0.04 -0.31 10.08
N GLU A 148 -1.06 0.46 10.38
CA GLU A 148 -1.80 0.42 11.64
C GLU A 148 -3.29 0.16 11.36
N LEU A 149 -3.86 -0.83 12.03
CA LEU A 149 -5.29 -1.10 12.00
C LEU A 149 -5.90 -0.88 13.37
N SER A 150 -6.99 -0.13 13.41
CA SER A 150 -7.77 0.10 14.63
C SER A 150 -9.26 -0.17 14.39
N TRP A 151 -10.00 -0.47 15.45
CA TRP A 151 -11.46 -0.49 15.38
C TRP A 151 -11.99 0.94 15.55
N ALA A 152 -12.83 1.38 14.65
CA ALA A 152 -13.63 2.58 14.83
C ALA A 152 -14.88 2.26 15.66
N ALA A 153 -15.34 3.22 16.46
CA ALA A 153 -16.62 3.08 17.14
C ALA A 153 -17.75 2.97 16.10
N ALA A 154 -18.64 2.01 16.26
CA ALA A 154 -19.83 1.89 15.43
C ALA A 154 -20.68 3.17 15.58
N GLY A 155 -21.08 3.78 14.47
CA GLY A 155 -22.03 4.89 14.46
C GLY A 155 -21.44 6.29 14.52
N GLY A 156 -20.16 6.47 14.30
CA GLY A 156 -19.58 7.78 14.01
C GLY A 156 -19.92 8.24 12.58
N GLY A 157 -21.20 8.43 12.26
CA GLY A 157 -21.56 9.20 11.07
C GLY A 157 -20.80 10.50 11.12
N SER A 158 -19.98 10.77 10.10
CA SER A 158 -19.16 11.96 9.99
C SER A 158 -20.01 13.20 10.20
N ALA A 159 -20.07 13.71 11.44
CA ALA A 159 -20.33 15.11 11.63
C ALA A 159 -19.17 15.84 10.97
N ALA A 160 -19.41 16.32 9.75
CA ALA A 160 -18.50 17.21 9.06
C ALA A 160 -18.19 18.36 10.02
N SER A 161 -16.96 18.47 10.46
CA SER A 161 -16.48 19.70 11.11
C SER A 161 -16.75 20.86 10.15
N PRO A 162 -17.47 21.91 10.59
CA PRO A 162 -17.71 23.08 9.78
C PRO A 162 -16.43 23.91 9.72
N GLY A 163 -15.61 23.66 8.71
CA GLY A 163 -14.36 24.42 8.60
C GLY A 163 -13.58 24.26 7.30
N SER A 164 -14.01 23.44 6.36
CA SER A 164 -13.47 23.45 4.98
C SER A 164 -14.55 22.91 4.05
N GLY A 165 -15.12 23.77 3.24
CA GLY A 165 -16.31 23.58 2.44
C GLY A 165 -16.43 22.24 1.71
N GLY A 166 -17.31 21.39 2.17
CA GLY A 166 -17.66 20.16 1.50
C GLY A 166 -19.12 19.82 1.77
N VAL A 167 -19.94 19.75 0.72
CA VAL A 167 -21.36 19.43 0.78
C VAL A 167 -21.53 17.93 0.81
N ALA A 168 -22.17 17.39 1.84
CA ALA A 168 -22.60 16.00 1.90
C ALA A 168 -23.97 15.88 1.21
N ALA A 169 -24.12 14.95 0.28
CA ALA A 169 -25.43 14.59 -0.26
C ALA A 169 -25.78 13.16 0.16
N GLY A 170 -26.95 13.00 0.75
CA GLY A 170 -27.42 11.73 1.28
C GLY A 170 -27.97 10.78 0.22
N GLY A 171 -28.02 9.50 0.55
CA GLY A 171 -28.83 8.46 -0.10
C GLY A 171 -28.09 7.64 -1.16
N GLY A 172 -27.15 6.84 -0.78
CA GLY A 172 -26.44 5.88 -1.61
C GLY A 172 -25.08 5.58 -1.05
N SER A 173 -24.60 4.35 -1.20
CA SER A 173 -23.27 3.96 -0.77
C SER A 173 -22.19 4.84 -1.39
N ALA A 174 -21.51 5.65 -0.60
CA ALA A 174 -20.59 6.68 -1.06
C ALA A 174 -19.14 6.40 -0.63
N ALA A 175 -18.20 6.74 -1.46
CA ALA A 175 -16.78 6.73 -1.13
C ALA A 175 -16.13 8.09 -1.43
N ALA A 176 -15.25 8.54 -0.55
CA ALA A 176 -14.51 9.78 -0.73
C ALA A 176 -12.99 9.51 -0.67
N VAL A 177 -12.27 10.13 -1.58
CA VAL A 177 -10.81 10.08 -1.64
C VAL A 177 -10.28 11.50 -1.73
N GLY A 178 -9.44 11.89 -0.80
CA GLY A 178 -8.80 13.20 -0.80
C GLY A 178 -7.29 13.08 -0.58
N GLY A 179 -6.52 13.89 -1.25
CA GLY A 179 -5.07 13.96 -1.08
C GLY A 179 -4.61 15.41 -0.89
N ASP A 180 -3.88 15.65 0.14
CA ASP A 180 -3.25 16.91 0.47
C ASP A 180 -1.73 16.79 0.33
N GLY A 181 -1.14 17.58 -0.58
CA GLY A 181 0.30 17.77 -0.66
C GLY A 181 0.68 19.00 0.17
N ALA A 182 1.43 18.83 1.23
CA ALA A 182 1.92 19.93 2.05
C ALA A 182 3.31 20.35 1.63
N ALA A 183 3.50 21.63 1.37
CA ALA A 183 4.84 22.24 1.38
C ALA A 183 5.34 22.24 2.83
N ALA A 184 6.61 21.89 3.00
CA ALA A 184 7.28 21.82 4.28
C ALA A 184 7.12 23.16 5.05
N GLY A 185 6.44 23.11 6.16
CA GLY A 185 6.36 24.17 7.17
C GLY A 185 6.51 23.54 8.53
N SER A 186 7.43 24.11 9.30
CA SER A 186 7.95 23.73 10.62
C SER A 186 6.93 23.18 11.60
N ALA A 187 7.43 22.24 12.41
CA ALA A 187 6.83 21.83 13.65
C ALA A 187 6.64 23.05 14.58
N ASP A 188 5.47 23.21 15.19
CA ASP A 188 5.36 23.35 16.65
C ASP A 188 3.92 23.42 17.15
N ALA A 189 3.81 22.93 18.38
CA ALA A 189 2.83 23.26 19.41
C ALA A 189 1.41 22.70 19.29
N ALA A 190 1.24 21.72 20.15
CA ALA A 190 -0.01 21.31 20.76
C ALA A 190 -0.77 22.49 21.38
N THR A 191 -2.08 22.56 21.13
CA THR A 191 -3.03 22.95 22.15
C THR A 191 -4.41 22.38 21.84
N GLY A 192 -4.91 21.68 22.79
CA GLY A 192 -6.19 21.26 23.25
C GLY A 192 -7.44 21.46 22.37
N GLY A 193 -8.05 20.37 22.01
CA GLY A 193 -9.43 20.30 21.52
C GLY A 193 -9.72 18.82 21.26
N GLY A 194 -10.54 18.22 22.18
CA GLY A 194 -11.15 16.91 22.15
C GLY A 194 -10.73 15.92 21.04
N ALA A 195 -9.56 15.34 21.14
CA ALA A 195 -9.21 14.17 20.37
C ALA A 195 -10.16 13.05 20.81
N ALA A 196 -11.11 12.68 19.97
CA ALA A 196 -11.77 11.39 20.09
C ALA A 196 -10.64 10.37 20.25
N GLU A 197 -10.65 9.68 21.39
CA GLU A 197 -9.64 8.72 21.81
C GLU A 197 -9.38 7.78 20.65
N ALA A 198 -8.26 7.98 19.95
CA ALA A 198 -7.87 7.16 18.82
C ALA A 198 -7.71 5.75 19.36
N SER A 199 -8.61 4.85 19.01
CA SER A 199 -8.59 3.49 19.53
C SER A 199 -7.21 2.90 19.22
N ARG A 200 -6.61 2.31 20.26
CA ARG A 200 -5.28 1.69 20.16
C ARG A 200 -5.28 0.70 18.98
N PRO A 201 -4.31 0.75 18.09
CA PRO A 201 -4.25 -0.18 16.97
C PRO A 201 -4.13 -1.62 17.50
N TRP A 202 -4.96 -2.51 16.96
CA TRP A 202 -4.92 -3.94 17.29
C TRP A 202 -3.96 -4.72 16.38
N LEU A 203 -3.55 -4.12 15.26
CA LEU A 203 -2.50 -4.65 14.40
C LEU A 203 -1.56 -3.50 14.03
N VAL A 204 -0.28 -3.77 14.15
CA VAL A 204 0.80 -2.89 13.68
C VAL A 204 1.79 -3.76 12.92
N GLU A 205 1.97 -3.44 11.65
CA GLU A 205 3.04 -3.99 10.81
C GLU A 205 4.04 -2.88 10.55
N ALA A 206 5.33 -3.14 10.74
CA ALA A 206 6.38 -2.17 10.49
C ALA A 206 7.54 -2.83 9.74
N VAL A 207 7.94 -2.23 8.64
CA VAL A 207 9.06 -2.66 7.82
C VAL A 207 10.09 -1.55 7.79
N GLN A 208 11.32 -1.89 8.11
CA GLN A 208 12.45 -0.98 7.98
C GLN A 208 13.56 -1.66 7.18
N LEU A 209 13.92 -1.06 6.06
CA LEU A 209 14.99 -1.53 5.20
C LEU A 209 16.07 -0.46 5.18
N VAL A 210 17.28 -0.84 5.54
CA VAL A 210 18.46 0.03 5.46
C VAL A 210 19.27 -0.45 4.28
N GLY A 211 19.39 0.41 3.27
CA GLY A 211 20.14 0.14 2.06
C GLY A 211 21.50 0.87 2.08
N GLY A 212 22.27 0.69 1.04
CA GLY A 212 23.53 1.39 0.81
C GLY A 212 24.38 0.66 -0.22
N PRO A 213 25.48 1.23 -0.68
CA PRO A 213 26.42 0.56 -1.56
C PRO A 213 26.95 -0.70 -0.87
N GLY A 214 26.70 -1.88 -1.46
CA GLY A 214 27.12 -3.17 -0.90
C GLY A 214 26.20 -3.74 0.18
N SER A 215 25.09 -3.09 0.54
CA SER A 215 24.05 -3.72 1.32
C SER A 215 23.30 -4.68 0.41
N GLU A 216 23.81 -5.87 0.25
CA GLU A 216 22.96 -7.01 -0.06
C GLU A 216 22.08 -7.15 1.16
N LEU A 217 20.87 -6.57 1.10
CA LEU A 217 19.86 -6.85 2.09
C LEU A 217 19.66 -8.36 2.02
N ALA A 218 20.29 -9.01 2.98
CA ALA A 218 20.21 -10.44 3.16
C ALA A 218 18.80 -10.80 3.67
N PHE A 219 17.78 -10.55 2.83
CA PHE A 219 16.64 -11.46 2.80
C PHE A 219 17.10 -12.76 2.15
N ASP A 220 18.32 -13.14 2.50
CA ASP A 220 18.96 -14.37 2.07
C ASP A 220 18.38 -15.53 2.88
N LEU A 221 17.18 -15.89 2.52
CA LEU A 221 16.66 -17.23 2.81
C LEU A 221 17.20 -18.20 1.73
N GLY A 222 18.54 -18.31 1.62
CA GLY A 222 19.22 -19.15 0.65
C GLY A 222 19.42 -18.46 -0.71
N GLU A 223 20.12 -19.08 -1.61
CA GLU A 223 20.72 -18.63 -2.88
C GLU A 223 19.86 -17.80 -3.87
N THR A 224 18.68 -17.32 -3.47
CA THR A 224 17.76 -16.58 -4.35
C THR A 224 17.74 -15.10 -3.99
N ARG A 225 18.32 -14.26 -4.82
CA ARG A 225 18.20 -12.80 -4.74
C ARG A 225 16.73 -12.40 -4.81
N ARG A 226 16.29 -11.57 -3.86
CA ARG A 226 14.92 -11.03 -3.81
C ARG A 226 14.91 -9.61 -4.36
N ASP A 227 14.02 -9.35 -5.32
CA ASP A 227 13.88 -8.04 -5.95
C ASP A 227 12.61 -7.29 -5.51
N ALA A 228 11.83 -7.89 -4.64
CA ALA A 228 10.64 -7.27 -4.08
C ALA A 228 10.32 -7.82 -2.70
N TYR A 229 9.71 -6.98 -1.88
CA TYR A 229 9.10 -7.33 -0.61
C TYR A 229 7.64 -6.85 -0.62
N ALA A 230 6.72 -7.62 -0.10
CA ALA A 230 5.31 -7.27 -0.02
C ALA A 230 4.69 -7.73 1.30
N THR A 231 3.86 -6.86 1.88
CA THR A 231 2.93 -7.18 2.97
C THR A 231 1.51 -7.13 2.43
N VAL A 232 0.70 -8.12 2.77
CA VAL A 232 -0.71 -8.16 2.40
C VAL A 232 -1.54 -8.31 3.67
N VAL A 233 -2.45 -7.36 3.88
CA VAL A 233 -3.39 -7.35 5.00
C VAL A 233 -4.79 -7.62 4.47
N LEU A 234 -5.45 -8.63 5.01
CA LEU A 234 -6.78 -9.08 4.61
C LEU A 234 -7.67 -9.16 5.86
N VAL A 235 -8.73 -8.38 5.90
CA VAL A 235 -9.65 -8.28 7.05
C VAL A 235 -11.10 -8.33 6.56
N GLY A 236 -11.96 -9.00 7.31
CA GLY A 236 -13.42 -9.03 7.10
C GLY A 236 -13.88 -10.07 6.08
N SER A 237 -15.19 -10.30 6.08
CA SER A 237 -15.81 -11.39 5.31
C SER A 237 -15.70 -11.22 3.80
N GLN A 238 -15.74 -9.99 3.30
CA GLN A 238 -15.62 -9.72 1.87
C GLN A 238 -14.20 -9.95 1.32
N ALA A 239 -13.17 -10.02 2.18
CA ALA A 239 -11.82 -10.39 1.79
C ALA A 239 -11.62 -11.93 1.69
N ALA A 240 -12.52 -12.74 2.21
CA ALA A 240 -12.38 -14.21 2.26
C ALA A 240 -12.09 -14.87 0.89
N PRO A 241 -12.71 -14.48 -0.23
CA PRO A 241 -12.38 -15.04 -1.54
C PRO A 241 -10.93 -14.77 -1.96
N VAL A 242 -10.37 -13.62 -1.59
CA VAL A 242 -8.97 -13.25 -1.87
C VAL A 242 -8.05 -14.11 -1.02
N VAL A 243 -8.37 -14.31 0.25
CA VAL A 243 -7.63 -15.19 1.19
C VAL A 243 -7.54 -16.60 0.62
N SER A 244 -8.67 -17.18 0.21
CA SER A 244 -8.72 -18.52 -0.37
C SER A 244 -7.84 -18.66 -1.62
N ARG A 245 -7.94 -17.70 -2.55
CA ARG A 245 -7.12 -17.67 -3.76
C ARG A 245 -5.63 -17.51 -3.47
N PHE A 246 -5.29 -16.70 -2.48
CA PHE A 246 -3.90 -16.49 -2.07
C PHE A 246 -3.28 -17.79 -1.56
N TYR A 247 -3.94 -18.49 -0.64
CA TYR A 247 -3.44 -19.77 -0.13
C TYR A 247 -3.33 -20.83 -1.22
N SER A 248 -4.30 -20.90 -2.14
CA SER A 248 -4.25 -21.82 -3.28
C SER A 248 -3.07 -21.52 -4.19
N ALA A 249 -2.80 -20.25 -4.51
CA ALA A 249 -1.67 -19.84 -5.32
C ALA A 249 -0.32 -20.10 -4.62
N ALA A 250 -0.23 -19.82 -3.33
CA ALA A 250 0.98 -20.06 -2.53
C ALA A 250 1.31 -21.57 -2.46
N ALA A 251 0.30 -22.41 -2.25
CA ALA A 251 0.47 -23.86 -2.26
C ALA A 251 0.96 -24.39 -3.63
N ALA A 252 0.38 -23.86 -4.72
CA ALA A 252 0.80 -24.22 -6.07
C ALA A 252 2.26 -23.83 -6.36
N LEU A 253 2.70 -22.65 -5.90
CA LEU A 253 4.09 -22.20 -6.01
C LEU A 253 5.04 -23.07 -5.19
N ALA A 254 4.68 -23.44 -3.96
CA ALA A 254 5.47 -24.31 -3.11
C ALA A 254 5.67 -25.69 -3.79
N LEU A 255 4.61 -26.27 -4.33
CA LEU A 255 4.67 -27.55 -5.07
C LEU A 255 5.56 -27.47 -6.32
N ARG A 256 5.51 -26.35 -7.07
CA ARG A 256 6.40 -26.15 -8.24
C ARG A 256 7.86 -26.09 -7.81
N ARG A 257 8.19 -25.39 -6.71
CA ARG A 257 9.56 -25.33 -6.17
C ARG A 257 10.07 -26.69 -5.73
N MET A 258 9.24 -27.49 -5.04
CA MET A 258 9.61 -28.85 -4.64
C MET A 258 9.89 -29.75 -5.83
N ARG A 259 9.10 -29.66 -6.90
CA ARG A 259 9.31 -30.43 -8.13
C ARG A 259 10.59 -30.01 -8.86
N SER A 260 10.90 -28.73 -8.96
CA SER A 260 12.14 -28.25 -9.56
C SER A 260 13.38 -28.64 -8.76
N ALA A 261 13.33 -28.59 -7.43
CA ALA A 261 14.41 -29.04 -6.56
C ALA A 261 14.61 -30.56 -6.57
N GLY A 262 13.53 -31.33 -6.70
CA GLY A 262 13.59 -32.79 -6.85
C GLY A 262 14.13 -33.25 -8.22
N GLY A 263 13.84 -32.49 -9.28
CA GLY A 263 14.35 -32.77 -10.63
C GLY A 263 15.85 -32.57 -10.78
N MET A 264 16.50 -31.73 -10.00
CA MET A 264 17.95 -31.57 -10.00
C MET A 264 18.71 -32.72 -9.31
N ARG A 265 18.06 -33.55 -8.54
CA ARG A 265 18.69 -34.70 -7.88
C ARG A 265 18.67 -35.97 -8.74
N GLY A 266 17.97 -35.98 -9.86
CA GLY A 266 17.84 -37.14 -10.75
C GLY A 266 18.79 -37.17 -11.95
N ALA A 267 19.65 -36.17 -12.14
CA ALA A 267 20.51 -36.04 -13.32
C ALA A 267 22.00 -36.19 -13.01
N ALA A 268 22.40 -37.14 -12.16
CA ALA A 268 23.81 -37.50 -12.00
C ALA A 268 23.96 -38.94 -11.50
N ALA A 269 23.56 -39.87 -12.34
CA ALA A 269 24.12 -41.21 -12.26
C ALA A 269 24.75 -41.51 -13.66
N ALA A 270 26.04 -41.22 -13.77
CA ALA A 270 26.82 -41.66 -14.91
C ALA A 270 26.88 -43.22 -14.89
N PRO A 271 26.76 -43.89 -16.06
CA PRO A 271 26.91 -45.33 -16.10
C PRO A 271 28.36 -45.73 -15.78
N PRO A 272 28.57 -46.92 -15.17
CA PRO A 272 29.90 -47.38 -14.85
C PRO A 272 30.70 -47.65 -16.13
N PRO A 273 32.03 -47.50 -16.14
CA PRO A 273 32.85 -47.76 -17.30
C PRO A 273 32.87 -49.26 -17.61
N ASP A 274 32.69 -49.56 -18.89
CA ASP A 274 32.83 -50.92 -19.43
C ASP A 274 34.22 -51.46 -19.13
N THR A 275 34.25 -52.57 -18.39
CA THR A 275 35.43 -53.40 -18.24
C THR A 275 35.56 -54.28 -19.48
N ARG A 276 36.60 -54.01 -20.27
CA ARG A 276 37.26 -55.00 -21.14
C ARG A 276 38.71 -55.09 -20.76
#